data_7703c99a4f7ba465ccca5ae05d2a3b38
#
_entry.id   7703c99a4f7ba465ccca5ae05d2a3b38
#
_cell.length_a   1.000
_cell.length_b   1.000
_cell.length_c   1.000
_cell.angle_alpha   90.00
_cell.angle_beta   90.00
_cell.angle_gamma   90.00
#
_symmetry.space_group_name_H-M   'P 1'
#
loop_
_entity.id
_entity.type
_entity.pdbx_description
1 polymer ?
#
loop_
_entity_poly.entity_id
_entity_poly.type
_entity_poly.pdbx_seq_one_letter_code
_entity_poly.pdbx_strand_id
1 'polypeptide(L)'
;MHIDEIIEKIVPTDKDCQQKAQDRFDALIKPLGSLAQLETMTSRYAAILGKYKKEDIDYPKRSLFVWCDAAHGEQAAKIMRGQWPVVLLAAETNAKVEAFLVTAMDEEEALEEGAGLMQEHIHKDGLGLVGFGCVAAAEDELVISAMAGAILQAAAMKVPVMLDGVATCLAAKKAVALAPAVIDYCFAGHVSLEEGAEELLQELGLTAPLRLNIPDGAGEGVAVAFTLFNAGIKSFKEMETFEEAGVHVEMKEFSLHEQVKKEKAK
;
A
#
# COMPACT_ATOMS: atom_id res chain seq x y z
N MET A 1 4.81 5.39 -23.89
CA MET A 1 4.95 6.50 -22.87
C MET A 1 6.29 6.29 -22.22
N HIS A 2 7.19 7.27 -22.31
CA HIS A 2 8.53 7.08 -21.77
C HIS A 2 8.53 7.13 -20.22
N ILE A 3 9.25 6.21 -19.61
CA ILE A 3 9.37 6.11 -18.15
C ILE A 3 9.91 7.40 -17.53
N ASP A 4 10.84 8.08 -18.19
CA ASP A 4 11.40 9.36 -17.73
C ASP A 4 10.32 10.44 -17.52
N GLU A 5 9.32 10.52 -18.42
CA GLU A 5 8.21 11.47 -18.28
C GLU A 5 7.30 11.15 -17.08
N ILE A 6 7.25 9.88 -16.67
CA ILE A 6 6.51 9.44 -15.48
C ILE A 6 7.30 9.84 -14.23
N ILE A 7 8.60 9.55 -14.22
CA ILE A 7 9.50 9.83 -13.10
C ILE A 7 9.50 11.34 -12.76
N GLU A 8 9.53 12.22 -13.76
CA GLU A 8 9.47 13.68 -13.56
C GLU A 8 8.20 14.17 -12.84
N LYS A 9 7.11 13.40 -12.89
CA LYS A 9 5.85 13.75 -12.23
C LYS A 9 5.77 13.26 -10.77
N ILE A 10 6.69 12.40 -10.35
CA ILE A 10 6.69 11.83 -8.99
C ILE A 10 7.30 12.83 -8.03
N VAL A 11 6.52 13.27 -7.07
CA VAL A 11 6.94 14.22 -6.04
C VAL A 11 6.82 13.59 -4.66
N PRO A 12 7.66 13.99 -3.68
CA PRO A 12 7.46 13.58 -2.29
C PRO A 12 6.06 13.95 -1.79
N THR A 13 5.51 13.14 -0.89
CA THR A 13 4.20 13.39 -0.30
C THR A 13 4.22 14.56 0.69
N ASP A 14 3.05 15.13 0.97
CA ASP A 14 2.90 16.28 1.86
C ASP A 14 3.05 15.89 3.33
N LYS A 15 4.25 16.08 3.88
CA LYS A 15 4.56 15.76 5.28
C LYS A 15 3.81 16.64 6.29
N ASP A 16 3.40 17.86 5.93
CA ASP A 16 2.57 18.73 6.77
C ASP A 16 1.15 18.15 6.89
N CYS A 17 0.57 17.69 5.78
CA CYS A 17 -0.70 16.95 5.81
C CYS A 17 -0.59 15.65 6.61
N GLN A 18 0.53 14.91 6.51
CA GLN A 18 0.77 13.72 7.31
C GLN A 18 0.74 14.04 8.82
N GLN A 19 1.46 15.07 9.24
CA GLN A 19 1.53 15.49 10.64
C GLN A 19 0.16 15.93 11.16
N LYS A 20 -0.56 16.76 10.42
CA LYS A 20 -1.91 17.20 10.79
C LYS A 20 -2.90 16.05 10.92
N ALA A 21 -2.78 15.03 10.07
CA ALA A 21 -3.59 13.84 10.20
C ALA A 21 -3.21 13.02 11.44
N GLN A 22 -1.91 12.93 11.79
CA GLN A 22 -1.46 12.31 13.02
C GLN A 22 -1.93 13.08 14.25
N ASP A 23 -1.84 14.43 14.24
CA ASP A 23 -2.32 15.29 15.33
C ASP A 23 -3.82 15.07 15.60
N ARG A 24 -4.63 14.84 14.52
CA ARG A 24 -6.03 14.47 14.71
C ARG A 24 -6.17 13.11 15.39
N PHE A 25 -5.39 12.08 15.00
CA PHE A 25 -5.41 10.77 15.68
C PHE A 25 -5.04 10.89 17.16
N ASP A 26 -4.08 11.73 17.47
CA ASP A 26 -3.64 11.96 18.85
C ASP A 26 -4.70 12.70 19.69
N ALA A 27 -5.55 13.50 19.03
CA ALA A 27 -6.67 14.19 19.65
C ALA A 27 -7.95 13.35 19.79
N LEU A 28 -8.04 12.16 19.18
CA LEU A 28 -9.21 11.28 19.31
C LEU A 28 -9.38 10.75 20.74
N ILE A 29 -10.62 10.45 21.13
CA ILE A 29 -10.97 9.86 22.44
C ILE A 29 -10.48 8.41 22.50
N LYS A 30 -9.18 8.23 22.66
CA LYS A 30 -8.49 6.95 22.77
C LYS A 30 -7.13 7.14 23.42
N PRO A 31 -6.47 6.10 23.95
CA PRO A 31 -5.07 6.19 24.34
C PRO A 31 -4.18 6.57 23.14
N LEU A 32 -3.17 7.40 23.37
CA LEU A 32 -2.20 7.80 22.34
C LEU A 32 -1.56 6.56 21.69
N GLY A 33 -1.49 6.54 20.35
CA GLY A 33 -0.86 5.46 19.59
C GLY A 33 -1.58 4.11 19.68
N SER A 34 -2.79 4.03 20.25
CA SER A 34 -3.48 2.75 20.47
C SER A 34 -3.93 2.03 19.18
N LEU A 35 -4.00 2.74 18.06
CA LEU A 35 -4.31 2.15 16.75
C LEU A 35 -3.04 1.87 15.91
N ALA A 36 -1.85 2.27 16.42
CA ALA A 36 -0.54 1.92 15.86
C ALA A 36 -0.48 2.06 14.32
N GLN A 37 -0.30 0.95 13.58
CA GLN A 37 -0.17 0.95 12.13
C GLN A 37 -1.38 1.54 11.39
N LEU A 38 -2.58 1.47 11.96
CA LEU A 38 -3.77 2.08 11.33
C LEU A 38 -3.65 3.60 11.27
N GLU A 39 -3.07 4.23 12.32
CA GLU A 39 -2.79 5.66 12.35
C GLU A 39 -1.73 6.02 11.30
N THR A 40 -0.63 5.27 11.28
CA THR A 40 0.47 5.48 10.32
C THR A 40 -0.01 5.35 8.87
N MET A 41 -0.77 4.30 8.55
CA MET A 41 -1.28 4.08 7.20
C MET A 41 -2.21 5.21 6.76
N THR A 42 -3.12 5.63 7.63
CA THR A 42 -4.09 6.69 7.30
C THR A 42 -3.43 8.06 7.20
N SER A 43 -2.49 8.40 8.08
CA SER A 43 -1.76 9.67 8.01
C SER A 43 -0.85 9.75 6.77
N ARG A 44 -0.21 8.64 6.36
CA ARG A 44 0.51 8.58 5.08
C ARG A 44 -0.44 8.71 3.88
N TYR A 45 -1.63 8.11 3.94
CA TYR A 45 -2.64 8.28 2.90
C TYR A 45 -3.11 9.74 2.78
N ALA A 46 -3.31 10.41 3.90
CA ALA A 46 -3.61 11.84 3.94
C ALA A 46 -2.51 12.68 3.26
N ALA A 47 -1.23 12.35 3.49
CA ALA A 47 -0.09 12.99 2.83
C ALA A 47 -0.09 12.80 1.31
N ILE A 48 -0.42 11.60 0.82
CA ILE A 48 -0.54 11.29 -0.62
C ILE A 48 -1.64 12.15 -1.26
N LEU A 49 -2.78 12.29 -0.59
CA LEU A 49 -3.90 13.09 -1.07
C LEU A 49 -3.65 14.60 -0.96
N GLY A 50 -2.68 15.05 -0.14
CA GLY A 50 -2.52 16.45 0.25
C GLY A 50 -3.73 16.97 1.03
N LYS A 51 -4.36 16.14 1.85
CA LYS A 51 -5.59 16.42 2.61
C LYS A 51 -5.45 15.88 4.04
N TYR A 52 -6.00 16.59 5.00
CA TYR A 52 -5.91 16.19 6.42
C TYR A 52 -7.21 16.34 7.22
N LYS A 53 -8.24 16.94 6.63
CA LYS A 53 -9.54 17.06 7.30
C LYS A 53 -10.35 15.79 7.09
N LYS A 54 -11.09 15.35 8.10
CA LYS A 54 -11.90 14.13 8.04
C LYS A 54 -12.94 14.13 6.92
N GLU A 55 -13.43 15.31 6.54
CA GLU A 55 -14.40 15.49 5.47
C GLU A 55 -13.80 15.24 4.08
N ASP A 56 -12.51 15.50 3.92
CA ASP A 56 -11.80 15.45 2.64
C ASP A 56 -11.15 14.09 2.35
N ILE A 57 -11.10 13.20 3.36
CA ILE A 57 -10.55 11.84 3.22
C ILE A 57 -11.67 10.88 2.88
N ASP A 58 -11.71 10.39 1.66
CA ASP A 58 -12.67 9.39 1.22
C ASP A 58 -12.10 7.96 1.29
N TYR A 59 -13.00 6.97 1.36
CA TYR A 59 -12.61 5.58 1.18
C TYR A 59 -12.20 5.37 -0.27
N PRO A 60 -10.96 4.93 -0.53
CA PRO A 60 -10.50 4.77 -1.90
C PRO A 60 -11.26 3.64 -2.61
N LYS A 61 -11.59 3.85 -3.87
CA LYS A 61 -11.93 2.75 -4.75
C LYS A 61 -10.67 1.93 -5.01
N ARG A 62 -10.77 0.62 -4.94
CA ARG A 62 -9.60 -0.27 -4.95
C ARG A 62 -9.72 -1.42 -5.91
N SER A 63 -8.57 -1.85 -6.40
CA SER A 63 -8.39 -3.12 -7.11
C SER A 63 -7.15 -3.84 -6.61
N LEU A 64 -7.12 -5.14 -6.79
CA LEU A 64 -5.96 -5.97 -6.54
C LEU A 64 -5.50 -6.55 -7.86
N PHE A 65 -4.26 -6.30 -8.23
CA PHE A 65 -3.62 -6.75 -9.46
C PHE A 65 -2.67 -7.89 -9.15
N VAL A 66 -2.92 -9.04 -9.77
CA VAL A 66 -2.07 -10.22 -9.67
C VAL A 66 -1.24 -10.34 -10.95
N TRP A 67 0.04 -10.16 -10.81
CA TRP A 67 0.99 -10.20 -11.91
C TRP A 67 1.48 -11.62 -12.14
N CYS A 68 1.49 -12.06 -13.39
CA CYS A 68 1.81 -13.43 -13.77
C CYS A 68 2.79 -13.43 -14.93
N ASP A 69 3.67 -14.43 -14.95
CA ASP A 69 4.46 -14.76 -16.13
C ASP A 69 3.67 -15.67 -17.08
N ALA A 70 4.22 -15.94 -18.27
CA ALA A 70 3.59 -16.77 -19.28
C ALA A 70 3.42 -18.24 -18.82
N ALA A 71 4.27 -18.74 -17.92
CA ALA A 71 4.19 -20.10 -17.41
C ALA A 71 2.98 -20.31 -16.49
N HIS A 72 2.47 -19.21 -15.88
CA HIS A 72 1.35 -19.21 -14.95
C HIS A 72 0.02 -18.73 -15.57
N GLY A 73 -0.12 -18.81 -16.90
CA GLY A 73 -1.35 -18.40 -17.60
C GLY A 73 -2.62 -19.15 -17.17
N GLU A 74 -2.52 -20.40 -16.72
CA GLU A 74 -3.66 -21.14 -16.18
C GLU A 74 -4.12 -20.55 -14.83
N GLN A 75 -3.20 -20.17 -13.95
CA GLN A 75 -3.49 -19.51 -12.68
C GLN A 75 -4.13 -18.14 -12.92
N ALA A 76 -3.59 -17.35 -13.84
CA ALA A 76 -4.18 -16.08 -14.25
C ALA A 76 -5.65 -16.28 -14.71
N ALA A 77 -5.89 -17.29 -15.55
CA ALA A 77 -7.24 -17.62 -16.02
C ALA A 77 -8.18 -18.05 -14.87
N LYS A 78 -7.69 -18.77 -13.85
CA LYS A 78 -8.47 -19.13 -12.66
C LYS A 78 -8.83 -17.90 -11.83
N ILE A 79 -7.89 -16.97 -11.64
CA ILE A 79 -8.13 -15.69 -10.95
C ILE A 79 -9.23 -14.91 -11.67
N MET A 80 -9.12 -14.74 -12.99
CA MET A 80 -10.09 -14.01 -13.80
C MET A 80 -11.50 -14.65 -13.81
N ARG A 81 -11.60 -15.95 -13.54
CA ARG A 81 -12.88 -16.66 -13.38
C ARG A 81 -13.42 -16.64 -11.95
N GLY A 82 -12.76 -16.00 -11.01
CA GLY A 82 -13.16 -15.99 -9.61
C GLY A 82 -12.87 -17.30 -8.86
N GLN A 83 -11.95 -18.11 -9.36
CA GLN A 83 -11.64 -19.46 -8.85
C GLN A 83 -10.35 -19.52 -8.03
N TRP A 84 -9.91 -18.40 -7.48
CA TRP A 84 -8.70 -18.29 -6.67
C TRP A 84 -9.00 -17.66 -5.31
N PRO A 85 -8.35 -18.07 -4.21
CA PRO A 85 -8.66 -17.57 -2.87
C PRO A 85 -8.63 -16.06 -2.75
N VAL A 86 -7.67 -15.39 -3.39
CA VAL A 86 -7.52 -13.92 -3.36
C VAL A 86 -8.79 -13.19 -3.81
N VAL A 87 -9.54 -13.76 -4.77
CA VAL A 87 -10.78 -13.12 -5.28
C VAL A 87 -11.87 -13.10 -4.20
N LEU A 88 -12.00 -14.19 -3.43
CA LEU A 88 -12.97 -14.27 -2.34
C LEU A 88 -12.61 -13.31 -1.21
N LEU A 89 -11.32 -13.24 -0.84
CA LEU A 89 -10.85 -12.33 0.21
C LEU A 89 -11.01 -10.85 -0.21
N ALA A 90 -10.69 -10.53 -1.46
CA ALA A 90 -10.82 -9.17 -1.98
C ALA A 90 -12.28 -8.70 -2.04
N ALA A 91 -13.23 -9.61 -2.27
CA ALA A 91 -14.66 -9.30 -2.30
C ALA A 91 -15.18 -8.74 -0.97
N GLU A 92 -14.60 -9.15 0.17
CA GLU A 92 -14.97 -8.63 1.51
C GLU A 92 -14.74 -7.11 1.64
N THR A 93 -13.88 -6.54 0.80
CA THR A 93 -13.60 -5.10 0.77
C THR A 93 -14.08 -4.42 -0.50
N ASN A 94 -14.90 -5.09 -1.30
CA ASN A 94 -15.35 -4.65 -2.63
C ASN A 94 -14.17 -4.32 -3.57
N ALA A 95 -13.04 -4.99 -3.41
CA ALA A 95 -11.92 -4.86 -4.33
C ALA A 95 -12.12 -5.79 -5.53
N LYS A 96 -11.95 -5.23 -6.74
CA LYS A 96 -11.89 -6.02 -7.97
C LYS A 96 -10.53 -6.68 -8.05
N VAL A 97 -10.48 -7.94 -8.47
CA VAL A 97 -9.21 -8.64 -8.73
C VAL A 97 -9.06 -8.82 -10.23
N GLU A 98 -7.87 -8.48 -10.73
CA GLU A 98 -7.48 -8.67 -12.13
C GLU A 98 -6.12 -9.34 -12.19
N ALA A 99 -5.93 -10.24 -13.14
CA ALA A 99 -4.66 -10.90 -13.39
C ALA A 99 -4.08 -10.42 -14.71
N PHE A 100 -2.79 -10.07 -14.70
CA PHE A 100 -2.05 -9.58 -15.86
C PHE A 100 -0.93 -10.55 -16.20
N LEU A 101 -0.93 -11.04 -17.45
CA LEU A 101 0.21 -11.75 -18.01
C LEU A 101 1.16 -10.73 -18.61
N VAL A 102 2.40 -10.73 -18.12
CA VAL A 102 3.45 -9.90 -18.70
C VAL A 102 3.88 -10.52 -20.03
N THR A 103 3.88 -9.70 -21.08
CA THR A 103 4.17 -10.12 -22.47
C THR A 103 5.41 -9.45 -23.06
N ALA A 104 5.99 -8.51 -22.33
CA ALA A 104 7.21 -7.80 -22.71
C ALA A 104 8.37 -8.74 -22.97
N MET A 105 9.24 -8.35 -23.91
CA MET A 105 10.41 -9.12 -24.31
C MET A 105 11.71 -8.66 -23.67
N ASP A 106 11.70 -7.48 -23.07
CA ASP A 106 12.82 -6.90 -22.32
C ASP A 106 12.32 -6.01 -21.17
N GLU A 107 13.23 -5.54 -20.33
CA GLU A 107 12.91 -4.78 -19.13
C GLU A 107 12.32 -3.39 -19.41
N GLU A 108 12.76 -2.71 -20.48
CA GLU A 108 12.26 -1.39 -20.85
C GLU A 108 10.80 -1.50 -21.32
N GLU A 109 10.52 -2.47 -22.21
CA GLU A 109 9.17 -2.78 -22.63
C GLU A 109 8.28 -3.18 -21.46
N ALA A 110 8.79 -3.99 -20.52
CA ALA A 110 8.05 -4.40 -19.33
C ALA A 110 7.68 -3.22 -18.42
N LEU A 111 8.62 -2.29 -18.18
CA LEU A 111 8.34 -1.06 -17.43
C LEU A 111 7.21 -0.25 -18.11
N GLU A 112 7.28 -0.07 -19.43
CA GLU A 112 6.26 0.67 -20.18
C GLU A 112 4.91 -0.06 -20.22
N GLU A 113 4.90 -1.39 -20.35
CA GLU A 113 3.69 -2.23 -20.28
C GLU A 113 2.99 -2.04 -18.94
N GLY A 114 3.71 -2.20 -17.83
CA GLY A 114 3.16 -2.04 -16.49
C GLY A 114 2.64 -0.63 -16.21
N ALA A 115 3.39 0.39 -16.63
CA ALA A 115 2.97 1.78 -16.49
C ALA A 115 1.70 2.08 -17.31
N GLY A 116 1.60 1.58 -18.54
CA GLY A 116 0.45 1.74 -19.40
C GLY A 116 -0.82 1.09 -18.82
N LEU A 117 -0.70 -0.15 -18.34
CA LEU A 117 -1.79 -0.87 -17.68
C LEU A 117 -2.28 -0.11 -16.45
N MET A 118 -1.36 0.36 -15.60
CA MET A 118 -1.74 1.11 -14.40
C MET A 118 -2.46 2.41 -14.74
N GLN A 119 -1.96 3.16 -15.72
CA GLN A 119 -2.61 4.39 -16.16
C GLN A 119 -4.04 4.15 -16.66
N GLU A 120 -4.23 3.11 -17.50
CA GLU A 120 -5.54 2.75 -18.02
C GLU A 120 -6.52 2.46 -16.89
N HIS A 121 -6.15 1.59 -15.95
CA HIS A 121 -7.03 1.16 -14.86
C HIS A 121 -7.34 2.28 -13.87
N ILE A 122 -6.36 3.13 -13.54
CA ILE A 122 -6.62 4.29 -12.68
C ILE A 122 -7.65 5.22 -13.34
N HIS A 123 -7.50 5.54 -14.61
CA HIS A 123 -8.43 6.42 -15.31
C HIS A 123 -9.82 5.79 -15.51
N LYS A 124 -9.87 4.54 -15.98
CA LYS A 124 -11.11 3.84 -16.30
C LYS A 124 -11.93 3.54 -15.06
N ASP A 125 -11.28 3.09 -14.00
CA ASP A 125 -11.94 2.61 -12.79
C ASP A 125 -11.96 3.65 -11.67
N GLY A 126 -11.23 4.75 -11.78
CA GLY A 126 -11.12 5.79 -10.75
C GLY A 126 -10.48 5.26 -9.47
N LEU A 127 -9.39 4.50 -9.60
CA LEU A 127 -8.75 3.84 -8.46
C LEU A 127 -8.04 4.85 -7.56
N GLY A 128 -8.18 4.69 -6.26
CA GLY A 128 -7.51 5.46 -5.22
C GLY A 128 -6.60 4.60 -4.32
N LEU A 129 -6.56 3.29 -4.54
CA LEU A 129 -5.65 2.34 -3.89
C LEU A 129 -5.54 1.09 -4.75
N VAL A 130 -4.32 0.60 -4.97
CA VAL A 130 -4.08 -0.64 -5.70
C VAL A 130 -3.28 -1.60 -4.84
N GLY A 131 -3.72 -2.86 -4.79
CA GLY A 131 -2.96 -3.94 -4.19
C GLY A 131 -2.20 -4.72 -5.26
N PHE A 132 -1.01 -5.19 -4.94
CA PHE A 132 -0.22 -6.07 -5.79
C PHE A 132 -0.04 -7.43 -5.15
N GLY A 133 -0.23 -8.47 -5.96
CA GLY A 133 0.23 -9.83 -5.73
C GLY A 133 0.96 -10.33 -6.97
N CYS A 134 1.70 -11.41 -6.83
CA CYS A 134 2.46 -12.00 -7.91
C CYS A 134 2.31 -13.53 -7.91
N VAL A 135 2.06 -14.11 -9.09
CA VAL A 135 2.08 -15.55 -9.35
C VAL A 135 3.05 -15.79 -10.52
N ALA A 136 4.33 -15.75 -10.19
CA ALA A 136 5.45 -15.96 -11.08
C ALA A 136 6.63 -16.47 -10.26
N ALA A 137 7.75 -16.81 -10.92
CA ALA A 137 8.99 -16.98 -10.18
C ALA A 137 9.34 -15.69 -9.43
N ALA A 138 9.74 -15.79 -8.15
CA ALA A 138 9.98 -14.61 -7.30
C ALA A 138 11.01 -13.61 -7.88
N GLU A 139 11.91 -14.09 -8.73
CA GLU A 139 12.98 -13.32 -9.38
C GLU A 139 12.76 -13.15 -10.90
N ASP A 140 11.52 -13.27 -11.39
CA ASP A 140 11.23 -12.99 -12.81
C ASP A 140 11.40 -11.49 -13.11
N GLU A 141 12.50 -11.15 -13.77
CA GLU A 141 12.91 -9.77 -14.03
C GLU A 141 11.91 -9.00 -14.90
N LEU A 142 11.20 -9.65 -15.82
CA LEU A 142 10.20 -8.99 -16.65
C LEU A 142 8.95 -8.67 -15.83
N VAL A 143 8.49 -9.59 -15.00
CA VAL A 143 7.35 -9.38 -14.11
C VAL A 143 7.68 -8.30 -13.06
N ILE A 144 8.89 -8.34 -12.47
CA ILE A 144 9.37 -7.32 -11.54
C ILE A 144 9.41 -5.95 -12.22
N SER A 145 9.90 -5.87 -13.48
CA SER A 145 9.98 -4.61 -14.22
C SER A 145 8.59 -4.07 -14.57
N ALA A 146 7.65 -4.91 -14.99
CA ALA A 146 6.28 -4.51 -15.25
C ALA A 146 5.60 -3.95 -13.97
N MET A 147 5.76 -4.64 -12.84
CA MET A 147 5.28 -4.14 -11.55
C MET A 147 5.95 -2.82 -11.16
N ALA A 148 7.26 -2.66 -11.39
CA ALA A 148 7.98 -1.42 -11.09
C ALA A 148 7.45 -0.25 -11.92
N GLY A 149 7.20 -0.45 -13.22
CA GLY A 149 6.57 0.54 -14.08
C GLY A 149 5.17 0.93 -13.61
N ALA A 150 4.38 -0.05 -13.18
CA ALA A 150 3.06 0.18 -12.60
C ALA A 150 3.12 0.98 -11.29
N ILE A 151 4.10 0.71 -10.42
CA ILE A 151 4.33 1.47 -9.17
C ILE A 151 4.73 2.92 -9.48
N LEU A 152 5.64 3.14 -10.44
CA LEU A 152 6.04 4.49 -10.88
C LEU A 152 4.82 5.28 -11.37
N GLN A 153 4.01 4.68 -12.22
CA GLN A 153 2.81 5.33 -12.76
C GLN A 153 1.77 5.63 -11.67
N ALA A 154 1.54 4.71 -10.74
CA ALA A 154 0.64 4.92 -9.62
C ALA A 154 1.10 6.11 -8.75
N ALA A 155 2.40 6.19 -8.43
CA ALA A 155 2.99 7.29 -7.68
C ALA A 155 2.85 8.64 -8.43
N ALA A 156 3.10 8.67 -9.73
CA ALA A 156 2.92 9.87 -10.56
C ALA A 156 1.46 10.36 -10.57
N MET A 157 0.50 9.44 -10.41
CA MET A 157 -0.93 9.73 -10.31
C MET A 157 -1.44 9.88 -8.86
N LYS A 158 -0.54 9.85 -7.87
CA LYS A 158 -0.85 9.93 -6.43
C LYS A 158 -1.78 8.83 -5.94
N VAL A 159 -1.64 7.64 -6.50
CA VAL A 159 -2.35 6.43 -6.09
C VAL A 159 -1.40 5.53 -5.29
N PRO A 160 -1.69 5.22 -4.02
CA PRO A 160 -0.88 4.31 -3.23
C PRO A 160 -0.97 2.87 -3.75
N VAL A 161 0.15 2.14 -3.61
CA VAL A 161 0.27 0.72 -3.92
C VAL A 161 0.56 -0.05 -2.65
N MET A 162 -0.18 -1.13 -2.41
CA MET A 162 0.01 -2.03 -1.28
C MET A 162 0.63 -3.34 -1.78
N LEU A 163 1.75 -3.74 -1.20
CA LEU A 163 2.63 -4.82 -1.64
C LEU A 163 2.37 -6.10 -0.85
N ASP A 164 2.43 -7.26 -1.53
CA ASP A 164 2.40 -8.60 -0.94
C ASP A 164 3.51 -9.49 -1.51
N GLY A 165 4.35 -10.01 -0.62
CA GLY A 165 5.40 -10.95 -0.96
C GLY A 165 6.68 -10.35 -1.56
N VAL A 166 7.63 -11.23 -1.84
CA VAL A 166 9.00 -10.89 -2.25
C VAL A 166 9.02 -10.17 -3.61
N ALA A 167 8.34 -10.72 -4.62
CA ALA A 167 8.37 -10.17 -5.97
C ALA A 167 7.86 -8.72 -6.03
N THR A 168 6.79 -8.38 -5.29
CA THR A 168 6.26 -7.02 -5.25
C THR A 168 7.19 -6.06 -4.50
N CYS A 169 7.91 -6.54 -3.48
CA CYS A 169 8.93 -5.76 -2.78
C CYS A 169 10.15 -5.51 -3.66
N LEU A 170 10.59 -6.49 -4.47
CA LEU A 170 11.66 -6.31 -5.44
C LEU A 170 11.26 -5.29 -6.52
N ALA A 171 10.02 -5.31 -6.98
CA ALA A 171 9.50 -4.32 -7.90
C ALA A 171 9.48 -2.90 -7.29
N ALA A 172 9.06 -2.78 -6.03
CA ALA A 172 9.14 -1.51 -5.31
C ALA A 172 10.58 -1.03 -5.14
N LYS A 173 11.52 -1.92 -4.82
CA LYS A 173 12.96 -1.61 -4.73
C LYS A 173 13.51 -1.10 -6.07
N LYS A 174 13.12 -1.73 -7.19
CA LYS A 174 13.50 -1.28 -8.54
C LYS A 174 12.90 0.10 -8.84
N ALA A 175 11.63 0.33 -8.54
CA ALA A 175 10.97 1.63 -8.73
C ALA A 175 11.61 2.74 -7.87
N VAL A 176 11.97 2.45 -6.61
CA VAL A 176 12.67 3.38 -5.70
C VAL A 176 14.07 3.73 -6.22
N ALA A 177 14.77 2.78 -6.83
CA ALA A 177 16.09 3.05 -7.44
C ALA A 177 15.98 4.03 -8.61
N LEU A 178 14.87 4.01 -9.37
CA LEU A 178 14.59 4.94 -10.46
C LEU A 178 14.07 6.30 -9.94
N ALA A 179 13.21 6.29 -8.94
CA ALA A 179 12.59 7.48 -8.36
C ALA A 179 12.42 7.34 -6.83
N PRO A 180 13.36 7.84 -6.02
CA PRO A 180 13.33 7.62 -4.56
C PRO A 180 12.03 8.04 -3.86
N ALA A 181 11.33 9.07 -4.35
CA ALA A 181 10.07 9.54 -3.78
C ALA A 181 8.92 8.53 -3.89
N VAL A 182 9.04 7.48 -4.72
CA VAL A 182 8.05 6.41 -4.88
C VAL A 182 7.74 5.70 -3.57
N ILE A 183 8.73 5.58 -2.68
CA ILE A 183 8.53 4.88 -1.39
C ILE A 183 7.43 5.51 -0.54
N ASP A 184 7.19 6.80 -0.68
CA ASP A 184 6.11 7.49 0.02
C ASP A 184 4.72 6.96 -0.37
N TYR A 185 4.60 6.36 -1.56
CA TYR A 185 3.36 5.80 -2.12
C TYR A 185 3.21 4.29 -1.91
N CYS A 186 4.24 3.61 -1.38
CA CYS A 186 4.22 2.17 -1.14
C CYS A 186 3.78 1.85 0.28
N PHE A 187 2.91 0.86 0.43
CA PHE A 187 2.49 0.27 1.70
C PHE A 187 2.80 -1.22 1.69
N ALA A 188 3.15 -1.79 2.83
CA ALA A 188 3.19 -3.23 3.00
C ALA A 188 1.84 -3.73 3.52
N GLY A 189 1.27 -4.75 2.90
CA GLY A 189 0.02 -5.37 3.37
C GLY A 189 0.28 -6.47 4.39
N HIS A 190 1.28 -7.31 4.13
CA HIS A 190 1.52 -8.54 4.85
C HIS A 190 3.01 -8.92 4.80
N VAL A 191 3.49 -9.62 5.83
CA VAL A 191 4.78 -10.30 5.80
C VAL A 191 4.52 -11.76 5.42
N SER A 192 4.88 -12.15 4.18
CA SER A 192 4.76 -13.53 3.71
C SER A 192 5.81 -14.45 4.37
N LEU A 193 5.65 -15.77 4.22
CA LEU A 193 6.67 -16.73 4.66
C LEU A 193 7.78 -16.95 3.61
N GLU A 194 7.77 -16.24 2.51
CA GLU A 194 8.84 -16.28 1.53
C GLU A 194 10.17 -15.86 2.17
N GLU A 195 11.26 -16.55 1.80
CA GLU A 195 12.60 -16.20 2.25
C GLU A 195 12.98 -14.78 1.80
N GLY A 196 13.48 -13.95 2.73
CA GLY A 196 13.87 -12.57 2.46
C GLY A 196 12.73 -11.55 2.49
N ALA A 197 11.48 -11.95 2.70
CA ALA A 197 10.33 -11.02 2.69
C ALA A 197 10.43 -9.94 3.78
N GLU A 198 10.82 -10.31 5.00
CA GLU A 198 10.95 -9.37 6.12
C GLU A 198 12.13 -8.42 5.94
N GLU A 199 13.26 -8.95 5.46
CA GLU A 199 14.47 -8.18 5.16
C GLU A 199 14.21 -7.14 4.06
N LEU A 200 13.51 -7.50 2.99
CA LEU A 200 13.14 -6.56 1.92
C LEU A 200 12.23 -5.44 2.42
N LEU A 201 11.25 -5.77 3.27
CA LEU A 201 10.40 -4.73 3.88
C LEU A 201 11.22 -3.79 4.77
N GLN A 202 12.19 -4.32 5.54
CA GLN A 202 13.09 -3.50 6.35
C GLN A 202 13.99 -2.59 5.50
N GLU A 203 14.56 -3.12 4.40
CA GLU A 203 15.35 -2.33 3.45
C GLU A 203 14.54 -1.19 2.82
N LEU A 204 13.26 -1.43 2.53
CA LEU A 204 12.33 -0.42 2.01
C LEU A 204 11.82 0.54 3.10
N GLY A 205 12.11 0.29 4.38
CA GLY A 205 11.56 1.06 5.49
C GLY A 205 10.06 0.91 5.67
N LEU A 206 9.48 -0.19 5.19
CA LEU A 206 8.05 -0.48 5.27
C LEU A 206 7.76 -1.43 6.42
N THR A 207 6.62 -1.22 7.08
CA THR A 207 6.10 -2.10 8.13
C THR A 207 4.73 -2.62 7.71
N ALA A 208 4.60 -3.95 7.63
CA ALA A 208 3.33 -4.59 7.34
C ALA A 208 2.48 -4.73 8.61
N PRO A 209 1.16 -4.46 8.55
CA PRO A 209 0.27 -4.61 9.69
C PRO A 209 -0.09 -6.07 9.99
N LEU A 210 0.18 -7.00 9.07
CA LEU A 210 -0.24 -8.39 9.15
C LEU A 210 0.93 -9.36 9.04
N ARG A 211 0.83 -10.46 9.81
CA ARG A 211 1.65 -11.67 9.67
C ARG A 211 0.72 -12.88 9.81
N LEU A 212 0.21 -13.37 8.68
CA LEU A 212 -0.79 -14.43 8.62
C LEU A 212 -0.22 -15.81 8.32
N ASN A 213 1.12 -15.90 8.17
CA ASN A 213 1.82 -17.12 7.75
C ASN A 213 1.36 -17.65 6.38
N ILE A 214 0.97 -16.74 5.48
CA ILE A 214 0.67 -17.07 4.09
C ILE A 214 2.00 -17.34 3.39
N PRO A 215 2.13 -18.46 2.65
CA PRO A 215 3.43 -18.94 2.14
C PRO A 215 3.94 -18.17 0.93
N ASP A 216 3.07 -17.43 0.25
CA ASP A 216 3.38 -16.73 -1.00
C ASP A 216 2.80 -15.31 -1.01
N GLY A 217 3.16 -14.55 -2.05
CA GLY A 217 2.73 -13.17 -2.27
C GLY A 217 1.68 -13.03 -3.37
N ALA A 218 0.74 -13.96 -3.49
CA ALA A 218 -0.27 -13.93 -4.56
C ALA A 218 -1.37 -12.86 -4.37
N GLY A 219 -1.31 -12.10 -3.26
CA GLY A 219 -2.20 -10.96 -2.98
C GLY A 219 -3.21 -11.19 -1.86
N GLU A 220 -3.28 -12.40 -1.27
CA GLU A 220 -4.18 -12.72 -0.18
C GLU A 220 -3.93 -11.86 1.05
N GLY A 221 -2.65 -11.59 1.36
CA GLY A 221 -2.27 -10.73 2.48
C GLY A 221 -2.74 -9.29 2.27
N VAL A 222 -2.60 -8.75 1.08
CA VAL A 222 -3.10 -7.42 0.70
C VAL A 222 -4.62 -7.36 0.73
N ALA A 223 -5.32 -8.40 0.23
CA ALA A 223 -6.77 -8.45 0.26
C ALA A 223 -7.33 -8.30 1.69
N VAL A 224 -6.69 -8.95 2.68
CA VAL A 224 -7.02 -8.80 4.10
C VAL A 224 -6.60 -7.43 4.63
N ALA A 225 -5.42 -6.92 4.23
CA ALA A 225 -4.90 -5.62 4.68
C ALA A 225 -5.78 -4.45 4.24
N PHE A 226 -6.51 -4.55 3.15
CA PHE A 226 -7.51 -3.56 2.74
C PHE A 226 -8.57 -3.31 3.81
N THR A 227 -8.95 -4.34 4.59
CA THR A 227 -9.87 -4.18 5.73
C THR A 227 -9.27 -3.29 6.80
N LEU A 228 -7.97 -3.46 7.11
CA LEU A 228 -7.27 -2.64 8.09
C LEU A 228 -7.10 -1.21 7.61
N PHE A 229 -6.81 -1.01 6.31
CA PHE A 229 -6.75 0.32 5.71
C PHE A 229 -8.09 1.06 5.85
N ASN A 230 -9.21 0.37 5.59
CA ASN A 230 -10.55 0.92 5.83
C ASN A 230 -10.79 1.23 7.30
N ALA A 231 -10.39 0.35 8.21
CA ALA A 231 -10.58 0.57 9.64
C ALA A 231 -9.82 1.81 10.13
N GLY A 232 -8.61 2.06 9.59
CA GLY A 232 -7.86 3.29 9.86
C GLY A 232 -8.60 4.53 9.40
N ILE A 233 -9.06 4.56 8.14
CA ILE A 233 -9.85 5.67 7.60
C ILE A 233 -11.14 5.86 8.41
N LYS A 234 -11.83 4.77 8.76
CA LYS A 234 -13.06 4.83 9.55
C LYS A 234 -12.82 5.44 10.93
N SER A 235 -11.76 5.02 11.62
CA SER A 235 -11.38 5.59 12.91
C SER A 235 -11.08 7.09 12.78
N PHE A 236 -10.35 7.49 11.74
CA PHE A 236 -10.03 8.89 11.47
C PHE A 236 -11.27 9.75 11.23
N LYS A 237 -12.27 9.23 10.50
CA LYS A 237 -13.48 9.97 10.11
C LYS A 237 -14.55 10.01 11.19
N GLU A 238 -14.80 8.87 11.84
CA GLU A 238 -16.00 8.65 12.65
C GLU A 238 -15.77 8.83 14.16
N MET A 239 -14.52 8.65 14.64
CA MET A 239 -14.22 8.92 16.04
C MET A 239 -14.18 10.42 16.30
N GLU A 240 -14.72 10.83 17.44
CA GLU A 240 -14.67 12.21 17.92
C GLU A 240 -13.33 12.51 18.60
N THR A 241 -12.87 13.74 18.46
CA THR A 241 -11.78 14.29 19.29
C THR A 241 -12.32 14.70 20.65
N PHE A 242 -11.44 14.87 21.64
CA PHE A 242 -11.84 15.41 22.95
C PHE A 242 -12.52 16.77 22.83
N GLU A 243 -12.08 17.62 21.91
CA GLU A 243 -12.68 18.93 21.63
C GLU A 243 -14.08 18.79 21.02
N GLU A 244 -14.24 17.93 20.01
CA GLU A 244 -15.53 17.67 19.35
C GLU A 244 -16.59 17.13 20.32
N ALA A 245 -16.18 16.33 21.30
CA ALA A 245 -17.05 15.77 22.33
C ALA A 245 -17.25 16.72 23.54
N GLY A 246 -16.64 17.91 23.53
CA GLY A 246 -16.72 18.86 24.65
C GLY A 246 -16.07 18.38 25.94
N VAL A 247 -15.14 17.43 25.86
CA VAL A 247 -14.41 16.88 26.99
C VAL A 247 -13.14 17.69 27.24
N HIS A 248 -13.10 18.45 28.35
CA HIS A 248 -11.88 19.11 28.78
C HIS A 248 -10.96 18.10 29.48
N VAL A 249 -9.89 17.72 28.80
CA VAL A 249 -8.83 16.90 29.39
C VAL A 249 -7.80 17.83 30.02
N GLU A 250 -7.67 17.84 31.34
CA GLU A 250 -6.43 18.29 31.97
C GLU A 250 -5.33 17.30 31.55
N MET A 251 -4.53 17.70 30.57
CA MET A 251 -3.39 16.90 30.12
C MET A 251 -2.36 16.83 31.27
N LYS A 252 -2.51 15.87 32.15
CA LYS A 252 -1.37 15.37 32.91
C LYS A 252 -0.51 14.63 31.91
N GLU A 253 0.70 15.15 31.67
CA GLU A 253 1.71 14.55 30.78
C GLU A 253 1.91 13.06 31.09
N PHE A 254 1.19 12.20 30.40
CA PHE A 254 1.46 10.77 30.34
C PHE A 254 1.94 10.45 28.92
N SER A 255 3.20 10.81 28.63
CA SER A 255 3.80 10.39 27.38
C SER A 255 4.22 8.93 27.49
N LEU A 256 3.47 8.03 26.84
CA LEU A 256 3.90 6.64 26.63
C LEU A 256 5.31 6.58 25.99
N HIS A 257 5.71 7.60 25.26
CA HIS A 257 7.04 7.74 24.66
C HIS A 257 8.16 7.79 25.72
N GLU A 258 7.93 8.36 26.88
CA GLU A 258 8.92 8.38 27.96
C GLU A 258 9.02 7.04 28.71
N GLN A 259 7.92 6.29 28.83
CA GLN A 259 7.95 4.96 29.43
C GLN A 259 8.70 3.96 28.54
N VAL A 260 8.45 3.96 27.23
CA VAL A 260 9.16 3.10 26.28
C VAL A 260 10.66 3.44 26.20
N LYS A 261 11.05 4.72 26.33
CA LYS A 261 12.46 5.11 26.42
C LYS A 261 13.12 4.66 27.72
N LYS A 262 12.40 4.68 28.85
CA LYS A 262 12.93 4.23 30.14
C LYS A 262 13.06 2.70 30.25
N GLU A 263 12.22 1.93 29.54
CA GLU A 263 12.34 0.47 29.48
C GLU A 263 13.46 -0.02 28.55
N LYS A 264 13.76 0.74 27.49
CA LYS A 264 14.89 0.43 26.58
C LYS A 264 16.26 0.88 27.12
N ALA A 265 16.29 1.63 28.22
CA ALA A 265 17.51 2.12 28.87
C ALA A 265 17.90 1.30 30.11
N LYS A 266 17.15 0.24 30.45
CA LYS A 266 17.47 -0.80 31.44
C LYS A 266 17.86 -2.10 30.76
#